data_4325c87dbbaddd956911faccd9646ed6
#
_entry.id   4325c87dbbaddd956911faccd9646ed6
#
_cell.length_a   1.000
_cell.length_b   1.000
_cell.length_c   1.000
_cell.angle_alpha   90.00
_cell.angle_beta   90.00
_cell.angle_gamma   90.00
#
_symmetry.space_group_name_H-M   'P 1'
#
loop_
_entity.id
_entity.type
_entity.pdbx_description
1 polymer ?
#
loop_
_entity_poly.entity_id
_entity_poly.type
_entity_poly.pdbx_seq_one_letter_code
_entity_poly.pdbx_strand_id
1 'polypeptide(L)'
;DVERSRGLGDVYKRQFHNTVKRLDTFKKAVEADGCGRAAQVQEEIQFVLDREALAHKLCDMQAEGKLPLRVTHNDTKLNNIMIDDETRKAICVIDLDTVMPGLSVNDFGDSIRFGASTGAEDEPDLSKVSCSMELFELYTKGFVEGCKGSLTEEELDMLPVGAMTMTYECGMRFLTDYLEGDHYFKIHREGHNLDRCRTQFKLVKDMEEKWNQMNEIVNKYR
;
A
#
# COMPACT_ATOMS: atom_id res chain seq x y z
N ASP A 1 -10.65 17.03 5.33
CA ASP A 1 -10.31 18.22 6.13
C ASP A 1 -10.85 18.19 7.57
N VAL A 2 -11.95 17.51 7.86
CA VAL A 2 -12.50 17.40 9.23
C VAL A 2 -11.67 16.49 10.14
N GLU A 3 -10.92 15.54 9.60
CA GLU A 3 -10.03 14.66 10.37
C GLU A 3 -8.71 15.33 10.78
N ARG A 4 -8.29 16.40 10.10
CA ARG A 4 -7.04 17.13 10.39
C ARG A 4 -7.11 18.06 11.61
N SER A 5 -8.31 18.36 12.12
CA SER A 5 -8.50 19.31 13.21
C SER A 5 -8.61 18.68 14.60
N ARG A 6 -8.45 17.38 14.73
CA ARG A 6 -8.51 16.68 16.02
C ARG A 6 -7.14 16.68 16.68
N GLY A 7 -7.08 17.20 17.90
CA GLY A 7 -5.85 17.44 18.64
C GLY A 7 -4.98 16.18 18.86
N LEU A 8 -3.72 16.39 19.19
CA LEU A 8 -2.65 15.40 19.40
C LEU A 8 -3.05 14.14 20.21
N GLY A 9 -4.06 14.22 21.09
CA GLY A 9 -4.55 13.10 21.86
C GLY A 9 -5.30 12.02 21.07
N ASP A 10 -5.91 12.37 19.92
CA ASP A 10 -6.61 11.42 19.05
C ASP A 10 -5.67 10.74 18.05
N VAL A 11 -4.55 11.38 17.72
CA VAL A 11 -3.53 10.85 16.79
C VAL A 11 -2.87 9.59 17.37
N TYR A 12 -2.66 9.52 18.66
CA TYR A 12 -2.04 8.37 19.35
C TYR A 12 -2.88 7.07 19.29
N LYS A 13 -4.16 7.14 18.91
CA LYS A 13 -5.07 5.98 18.88
C LYS A 13 -5.43 5.51 17.49
N ARG A 14 -4.98 6.20 16.42
CA ARG A 14 -5.33 5.86 15.03
C ARG A 14 -4.08 5.48 14.24
N GLN A 15 -4.04 4.25 13.78
CA GLN A 15 -3.13 3.86 12.72
C GLN A 15 -3.69 4.37 11.40
N PHE A 16 -2.82 4.93 10.56
CA PHE A 16 -3.18 5.38 9.21
C PHE A 16 -3.60 4.19 8.33
N HIS A 17 -2.80 3.13 8.38
CA HIS A 17 -3.08 1.87 7.70
C HIS A 17 -3.67 0.85 8.67
N ASN A 18 -4.89 0.41 8.41
CA ASN A 18 -5.54 -0.71 9.08
C ASN A 18 -6.36 -1.47 8.06
N THR A 19 -5.73 -2.45 7.42
CA THR A 19 -6.29 -3.17 6.28
C THR A 19 -7.56 -3.95 6.65
N VAL A 20 -7.67 -4.43 7.89
CA VAL A 20 -8.90 -5.09 8.41
C VAL A 20 -10.08 -4.12 8.41
N LYS A 21 -9.90 -2.90 8.94
CA LYS A 21 -10.96 -1.88 8.92
C LYS A 21 -11.33 -1.45 7.49
N ARG A 22 -10.36 -1.39 6.59
CA ARG A 22 -10.60 -1.10 5.17
C ARG A 22 -11.42 -2.22 4.52
N LEU A 23 -11.11 -3.48 4.85
CA LEU A 23 -11.88 -4.64 4.39
C LEU A 23 -13.33 -4.60 4.89
N ASP A 24 -13.56 -4.27 6.17
CA ASP A 24 -14.90 -4.12 6.72
C ASP A 24 -15.69 -3.00 6.02
N THR A 25 -15.04 -1.87 5.72
CA THR A 25 -15.66 -0.77 4.98
C THR A 25 -15.99 -1.21 3.56
N PHE A 26 -15.08 -1.90 2.89
CA PHE A 26 -15.29 -2.46 1.56
C PHE A 26 -16.50 -3.42 1.52
N LYS A 27 -16.58 -4.39 2.46
CA LYS A 27 -17.70 -5.33 2.53
C LYS A 27 -19.04 -4.61 2.68
N LYS A 28 -19.08 -3.56 3.50
CA LYS A 28 -20.28 -2.73 3.67
C LYS A 28 -20.65 -1.97 2.39
N ALA A 29 -19.66 -1.44 1.66
CA ALA A 29 -19.89 -0.78 0.39
C ALA A 29 -20.46 -1.74 -0.67
N VAL A 30 -19.94 -2.97 -0.72
CA VAL A 30 -20.46 -4.03 -1.60
C VAL A 30 -21.90 -4.39 -1.23
N GLU A 31 -22.19 -4.59 0.05
CA GLU A 31 -23.55 -4.95 0.53
C GLU A 31 -24.56 -3.83 0.27
N ALA A 32 -24.16 -2.57 0.49
CA ALA A 32 -25.02 -1.42 0.27
C ALA A 32 -25.31 -1.15 -1.21
N ASP A 33 -24.30 -1.40 -2.08
CA ASP A 33 -24.33 -1.13 -3.54
C ASP A 33 -25.06 0.17 -3.91
N GLY A 34 -24.73 1.24 -3.19
CA GLY A 34 -25.45 2.51 -3.25
C GLY A 34 -25.55 3.13 -4.65
N CYS A 35 -24.65 2.78 -5.55
CA CYS A 35 -24.60 3.24 -6.93
C CYS A 35 -25.02 2.17 -7.96
N GLY A 36 -25.36 0.95 -7.54
CA GLY A 36 -25.73 -0.16 -8.43
C GLY A 36 -24.58 -0.64 -9.31
N ARG A 37 -23.33 -0.52 -8.85
CA ARG A 37 -22.11 -0.83 -9.61
C ARG A 37 -21.52 -2.21 -9.28
N ALA A 38 -21.96 -2.86 -8.19
CA ALA A 38 -21.35 -4.11 -7.72
C ALA A 38 -21.44 -5.24 -8.74
N ALA A 39 -22.55 -5.32 -9.48
CA ALA A 39 -22.74 -6.34 -10.52
C ALA A 39 -21.70 -6.25 -11.67
N GLN A 40 -21.10 -5.08 -11.89
CA GLN A 40 -20.16 -4.82 -12.98
C GLN A 40 -18.70 -5.17 -12.59
N VAL A 41 -18.42 -5.36 -11.29
CA VAL A 41 -17.06 -5.51 -10.73
C VAL A 41 -16.93 -6.76 -9.84
N GLN A 42 -17.65 -7.82 -10.20
CA GLN A 42 -17.69 -9.07 -9.42
C GLN A 42 -16.32 -9.74 -9.35
N GLU A 43 -15.51 -9.65 -10.41
CA GLU A 43 -14.15 -10.20 -10.42
C GLU A 43 -13.23 -9.47 -9.43
N GLU A 44 -13.34 -8.14 -9.38
CA GLU A 44 -12.57 -7.31 -8.46
C GLU A 44 -13.04 -7.52 -7.00
N ILE A 45 -14.34 -7.67 -6.77
CA ILE A 45 -14.90 -8.00 -5.45
C ILE A 45 -14.36 -9.36 -5.00
N GLN A 46 -14.44 -10.37 -5.84
CA GLN A 46 -13.95 -11.71 -5.51
C GLN A 46 -12.45 -11.70 -5.25
N PHE A 47 -11.68 -10.93 -6.03
CA PHE A 47 -10.25 -10.77 -5.81
C PHE A 47 -9.92 -10.32 -4.38
N VAL A 48 -10.70 -9.34 -3.85
CA VAL A 48 -10.54 -8.86 -2.47
C VAL A 48 -10.90 -9.95 -1.48
N LEU A 49 -12.03 -10.62 -1.67
CA LEU A 49 -12.53 -11.64 -0.72
C LEU A 49 -11.61 -12.86 -0.65
N ASP A 50 -11.02 -13.28 -1.77
CA ASP A 50 -10.08 -14.41 -1.82
C ASP A 50 -8.77 -14.13 -1.04
N ARG A 51 -8.49 -12.85 -0.72
CA ARG A 51 -7.28 -12.41 -0.04
C ARG A 51 -7.51 -11.82 1.35
N GLU A 52 -8.61 -12.16 2.00
CA GLU A 52 -8.90 -11.70 3.38
C GLU A 52 -7.76 -12.02 4.36
N ALA A 53 -7.12 -13.17 4.21
CA ALA A 53 -5.98 -13.55 5.05
C ALA A 53 -4.80 -12.56 4.93
N LEU A 54 -4.58 -11.97 3.74
CA LEU A 54 -3.57 -10.93 3.55
C LEU A 54 -3.94 -9.65 4.31
N ALA A 55 -5.24 -9.27 4.30
CA ALA A 55 -5.72 -8.10 5.05
C ALA A 55 -5.46 -8.22 6.56
N HIS A 56 -5.58 -9.41 7.10
CA HIS A 56 -5.39 -9.68 8.53
C HIS A 56 -3.92 -9.82 8.94
N LYS A 57 -3.06 -10.31 8.06
CA LYS A 57 -1.71 -10.78 8.39
C LYS A 57 -0.88 -9.81 9.23
N LEU A 58 -0.72 -8.58 8.79
CA LEU A 58 0.10 -7.60 9.51
C LEU A 58 -0.59 -7.05 10.76
N CYS A 59 -1.92 -6.88 10.71
CA CYS A 59 -2.70 -6.43 11.86
C CYS A 59 -2.68 -7.46 13.00
N ASP A 60 -2.80 -8.74 12.69
CA ASP A 60 -2.75 -9.82 13.68
C ASP A 60 -1.34 -9.93 14.30
N MET A 61 -0.29 -9.89 13.49
CA MET A 61 1.09 -9.90 13.98
C MET A 61 1.40 -8.71 14.89
N GLN A 62 0.85 -7.53 14.57
CA GLN A 62 0.95 -6.38 15.45
C GLN A 62 0.20 -6.58 16.76
N ALA A 63 -1.04 -7.08 16.72
CA ALA A 63 -1.84 -7.37 17.91
C ALA A 63 -1.17 -8.41 18.82
N GLU A 64 -0.44 -9.36 18.24
CA GLU A 64 0.38 -10.36 18.94
C GLU A 64 1.71 -9.80 19.48
N GLY A 65 2.04 -8.54 19.19
CA GLY A 65 3.31 -7.91 19.61
C GLY A 65 4.53 -8.36 18.82
N LYS A 66 4.37 -9.04 17.69
CA LYS A 66 5.46 -9.49 16.80
C LYS A 66 6.01 -8.36 15.94
N LEU A 67 5.15 -7.42 15.54
CA LEU A 67 5.56 -6.24 14.78
C LEU A 67 5.43 -4.99 15.67
N PRO A 68 6.56 -4.32 15.97
CA PRO A 68 6.55 -3.12 16.81
C PRO A 68 5.98 -1.91 16.05
N LEU A 69 5.35 -0.98 16.78
CA LEU A 69 5.06 0.34 16.24
C LEU A 69 6.34 1.16 16.15
N ARG A 70 6.52 1.79 15.00
CA ARG A 70 7.59 2.73 14.69
C ARG A 70 7.02 4.12 14.39
N VAL A 71 7.84 5.12 14.28
CA VAL A 71 7.46 6.38 13.63
C VAL A 71 7.54 6.15 12.13
N THR A 72 6.40 6.22 11.46
CA THR A 72 6.26 5.94 10.03
C THR A 72 5.71 7.16 9.30
N HIS A 73 6.06 7.27 8.02
CA HIS A 73 5.57 8.33 7.15
C HIS A 73 4.12 8.07 6.68
N ASN A 74 3.81 6.80 6.36
CA ASN A 74 2.52 6.28 5.89
C ASN A 74 2.03 6.80 4.52
N ASP A 75 2.87 7.54 3.78
CA ASP A 75 2.63 7.94 2.38
C ASP A 75 3.99 8.09 1.67
N THR A 76 4.71 6.96 1.55
CA THR A 76 6.12 6.91 1.09
C THR A 76 6.28 6.85 -0.42
N LYS A 77 5.27 7.30 -1.16
CA LYS A 77 5.36 7.41 -2.62
C LYS A 77 6.51 8.35 -3.03
N LEU A 78 7.12 8.09 -4.18
CA LEU A 78 8.28 8.84 -4.68
C LEU A 78 8.01 10.35 -4.82
N ASN A 79 6.76 10.74 -5.06
CA ASN A 79 6.36 12.14 -5.18
C ASN A 79 6.53 12.94 -3.87
N ASN A 80 6.71 12.26 -2.74
CA ASN A 80 6.96 12.87 -1.43
C ASN A 80 8.46 12.98 -1.10
N ILE A 81 9.32 12.78 -2.10
CA ILE A 81 10.78 12.94 -1.98
C ILE A 81 11.21 14.04 -2.95
N MET A 82 11.84 15.09 -2.44
CA MET A 82 12.49 16.09 -3.26
C MET A 82 13.87 15.59 -3.69
N ILE A 83 14.13 15.68 -4.98
CA ILE A 83 15.41 15.28 -5.59
C ILE A 83 16.05 16.54 -6.17
N ASP A 84 17.32 16.73 -5.87
CA ASP A 84 18.14 17.82 -6.44
C ASP A 84 18.38 17.57 -7.94
N ASP A 85 18.09 18.55 -8.76
CA ASP A 85 18.15 18.43 -10.22
C ASP A 85 19.57 18.24 -10.77
N GLU A 86 20.59 18.79 -10.09
CA GLU A 86 21.98 18.72 -10.53
C GLU A 86 22.64 17.43 -10.03
N THR A 87 22.54 17.15 -8.74
CA THR A 87 23.22 16.01 -8.10
C THR A 87 22.44 14.70 -8.21
N ARG A 88 21.14 14.77 -8.55
CA ARG A 88 20.20 13.65 -8.58
C ARG A 88 20.07 12.91 -7.23
N LYS A 89 20.37 13.59 -6.13
CA LYS A 89 20.26 13.03 -4.77
C LYS A 89 18.97 13.50 -4.10
N ALA A 90 18.41 12.63 -3.28
CA ALA A 90 17.31 12.99 -2.39
C ALA A 90 17.81 14.02 -1.36
N ILE A 91 17.07 15.12 -1.18
CA ILE A 91 17.40 16.22 -0.26
C ILE A 91 16.39 16.41 0.85
N CYS A 92 15.12 16.05 0.64
CA CYS A 92 14.07 16.26 1.62
C CYS A 92 12.92 15.29 1.42
N VAL A 93 12.33 14.85 2.53
CA VAL A 93 11.02 14.16 2.57
C VAL A 93 9.97 15.21 2.92
N ILE A 94 8.86 15.23 2.20
CA ILE A 94 7.76 16.18 2.34
C ILE A 94 6.44 15.47 2.61
N ASP A 95 5.35 16.23 2.80
CA ASP A 95 4.00 15.71 3.10
C ASP A 95 3.95 14.91 4.41
N LEU A 96 4.40 15.55 5.50
CA LEU A 96 4.55 14.92 6.81
C LEU A 96 3.22 14.82 7.61
N ASP A 97 2.10 15.17 7.01
CA ASP A 97 0.78 15.18 7.67
C ASP A 97 0.32 13.79 8.12
N THR A 98 0.88 12.74 7.52
CA THR A 98 0.57 11.33 7.81
C THR A 98 1.57 10.67 8.77
N VAL A 99 2.58 11.41 9.24
CA VAL A 99 3.59 10.88 10.18
C VAL A 99 2.95 10.56 11.53
N MET A 100 2.92 9.27 11.86
CA MET A 100 2.35 8.78 13.12
C MET A 100 2.89 7.37 13.43
N PRO A 101 2.57 6.79 14.62
CA PRO A 101 2.92 5.40 14.89
C PRO A 101 2.29 4.43 13.88
N GLY A 102 3.12 3.58 13.27
CA GLY A 102 2.70 2.59 12.27
C GLY A 102 3.71 1.44 12.18
N LEU A 103 3.51 0.57 11.20
CA LEU A 103 4.41 -0.54 10.92
C LEU A 103 5.44 -0.11 9.85
N SER A 104 6.72 -0.35 10.11
CA SER A 104 7.80 -0.08 9.14
C SER A 104 7.57 -0.78 7.79
N VAL A 105 6.99 -1.96 7.83
CA VAL A 105 6.66 -2.74 6.63
C VAL A 105 5.59 -2.08 5.75
N ASN A 106 4.76 -1.19 6.31
CA ASN A 106 3.79 -0.42 5.52
C ASN A 106 4.50 0.69 4.73
N ASP A 107 5.46 1.40 5.34
CA ASP A 107 6.26 2.40 4.63
C ASP A 107 7.07 1.78 3.50
N PHE A 108 7.73 0.64 3.77
CA PHE A 108 8.37 -0.13 2.72
C PHE A 108 7.37 -0.52 1.62
N GLY A 109 6.23 -1.06 2.02
CA GLY A 109 5.21 -1.56 1.10
C GLY A 109 4.65 -0.48 0.18
N ASP A 110 4.37 0.71 0.70
CA ASP A 110 3.86 1.82 -0.10
C ASP A 110 4.93 2.36 -1.07
N SER A 111 6.21 2.40 -0.66
CA SER A 111 7.31 2.73 -1.57
C SER A 111 7.43 1.75 -2.72
N ILE A 112 7.28 0.44 -2.47
CA ILE A 112 7.31 -0.59 -3.53
C ILE A 112 6.10 -0.47 -4.45
N ARG A 113 4.89 -0.33 -3.90
CA ARG A 113 3.67 -0.17 -4.66
C ARG A 113 3.79 0.92 -5.73
N PHE A 114 4.35 2.05 -5.36
CA PHE A 114 4.52 3.18 -6.25
C PHE A 114 5.81 3.09 -7.07
N GLY A 115 6.94 2.81 -6.42
CA GLY A 115 8.27 2.95 -7.00
C GLY A 115 8.76 1.74 -7.79
N ALA A 116 8.22 0.54 -7.57
CA ALA A 116 8.61 -0.66 -8.30
C ALA A 116 7.58 -1.10 -9.35
N SER A 117 6.46 -0.40 -9.50
CA SER A 117 5.51 -0.63 -10.59
C SER A 117 6.07 -0.15 -11.93
N THR A 118 5.94 -0.97 -12.98
CA THR A 118 6.33 -0.58 -14.34
C THR A 118 5.28 0.26 -15.05
N GLY A 119 4.02 0.18 -14.62
CA GLY A 119 2.89 0.95 -15.15
C GLY A 119 2.53 2.13 -14.26
N ALA A 120 1.83 3.12 -14.82
CA ALA A 120 1.21 4.19 -14.05
C ALA A 120 0.13 3.63 -13.11
N GLU A 121 -0.23 4.38 -12.07
CA GLU A 121 -1.24 3.94 -11.09
C GLU A 121 -2.61 3.69 -11.72
N ASP A 122 -2.91 4.35 -12.82
CA ASP A 122 -4.16 4.27 -13.59
C ASP A 122 -3.97 3.72 -15.01
N GLU A 123 -2.94 2.90 -15.25
CA GLU A 123 -2.64 2.30 -16.57
C GLU A 123 -3.76 1.34 -16.99
N PRO A 124 -4.51 1.66 -18.05
CA PRO A 124 -5.61 0.80 -18.48
C PRO A 124 -5.13 -0.49 -19.18
N ASP A 125 -3.93 -0.49 -19.73
CA ASP A 125 -3.31 -1.67 -20.33
C ASP A 125 -2.53 -2.47 -19.30
N LEU A 126 -3.20 -3.42 -18.66
CA LEU A 126 -2.64 -4.24 -17.59
C LEU A 126 -1.43 -5.10 -18.02
N SER A 127 -1.20 -5.28 -19.32
CA SER A 127 -0.01 -6.00 -19.82
C SER A 127 1.29 -5.24 -19.52
N LYS A 128 1.22 -3.93 -19.31
CA LYS A 128 2.34 -3.07 -18.95
C LYS A 128 2.64 -3.02 -17.44
N VAL A 129 1.73 -3.58 -16.62
CA VAL A 129 1.80 -3.51 -15.17
C VAL A 129 2.48 -4.75 -14.60
N SER A 130 3.63 -4.55 -13.98
CA SER A 130 4.45 -5.57 -13.35
C SER A 130 5.26 -4.96 -12.21
N CYS A 131 5.62 -5.75 -11.20
CA CYS A 131 6.61 -5.38 -10.20
C CYS A 131 8.01 -5.63 -10.76
N SER A 132 8.78 -4.57 -10.95
CA SER A 132 10.18 -4.66 -11.36
C SER A 132 11.03 -5.19 -10.21
N MET A 133 11.62 -6.38 -10.38
CA MET A 133 12.49 -6.96 -9.36
C MET A 133 13.80 -6.18 -9.19
N GLU A 134 14.28 -5.53 -10.24
CA GLU A 134 15.42 -4.62 -10.15
C GLU A 134 15.11 -3.43 -9.22
N LEU A 135 13.98 -2.76 -9.41
CA LEU A 135 13.56 -1.67 -8.54
C LEU A 135 13.22 -2.16 -7.14
N PHE A 136 12.54 -3.30 -7.01
CA PHE A 136 12.29 -3.93 -5.71
C PHE A 136 13.61 -4.16 -4.94
N GLU A 137 14.64 -4.66 -5.60
CA GLU A 137 15.96 -4.88 -4.99
C GLU A 137 16.61 -3.56 -4.56
N LEU A 138 16.58 -2.53 -5.40
CA LEU A 138 17.13 -1.22 -5.06
C LEU A 138 16.44 -0.58 -3.85
N TYR A 139 15.10 -0.62 -3.82
CA TYR A 139 14.33 -0.15 -2.68
C TYR A 139 14.60 -0.95 -1.42
N THR A 140 14.63 -2.29 -1.51
CA THR A 140 14.94 -3.18 -0.39
C THR A 140 16.31 -2.86 0.21
N LYS A 141 17.34 -2.76 -0.63
CA LYS A 141 18.69 -2.39 -0.20
C LYS A 141 18.68 -1.04 0.52
N GLY A 142 18.12 0.00 -0.11
CA GLY A 142 18.10 1.34 0.47
C GLY A 142 17.32 1.41 1.78
N PHE A 143 16.20 0.70 1.89
CA PHE A 143 15.38 0.66 3.10
C PHE A 143 16.10 -0.04 4.25
N VAL A 144 16.64 -1.25 4.02
CA VAL A 144 17.34 -2.03 5.05
C VAL A 144 18.59 -1.30 5.52
N GLU A 145 19.44 -0.81 4.60
CA GLU A 145 20.63 -0.01 4.94
C GLU A 145 20.26 1.28 5.69
N GLY A 146 19.18 1.96 5.29
CA GLY A 146 18.69 3.18 5.94
C GLY A 146 18.21 2.94 7.37
N CYS A 147 17.64 1.77 7.65
CA CYS A 147 17.22 1.37 8.99
C CYS A 147 18.38 0.99 9.94
N LYS A 148 19.61 0.86 9.43
CA LYS A 148 20.84 0.66 10.23
C LYS A 148 20.73 -0.45 11.28
N GLY A 149 20.13 -1.59 10.94
CA GLY A 149 19.96 -2.73 11.84
C GLY A 149 18.91 -2.54 12.94
N SER A 150 18.01 -1.56 12.80
CA SER A 150 16.93 -1.34 13.78
C SER A 150 15.69 -2.20 13.54
N LEU A 151 15.57 -2.84 12.36
CA LEU A 151 14.48 -3.75 12.04
C LEU A 151 14.68 -5.08 12.79
N THR A 152 13.57 -5.66 13.26
CA THR A 152 13.56 -7.02 13.80
C THR A 152 13.57 -8.05 12.66
N GLU A 153 13.86 -9.31 12.99
CA GLU A 153 13.80 -10.41 12.01
C GLU A 153 12.37 -10.56 11.45
N GLU A 154 11.36 -10.40 12.30
CA GLU A 154 9.95 -10.44 11.89
C GLU A 154 9.58 -9.29 10.95
N GLU A 155 10.14 -8.08 11.16
CA GLU A 155 9.94 -6.97 10.24
C GLU A 155 10.59 -7.26 8.88
N LEU A 156 11.81 -7.82 8.86
CA LEU A 156 12.49 -8.21 7.63
C LEU A 156 11.71 -9.29 6.87
N ASP A 157 11.26 -10.34 7.56
CA ASP A 157 10.43 -11.41 6.97
C ASP A 157 9.12 -10.87 6.36
N MET A 158 8.59 -9.79 6.91
CA MET A 158 7.32 -9.22 6.48
C MET A 158 7.45 -8.10 5.43
N LEU A 159 8.64 -7.73 4.97
CA LEU A 159 8.80 -6.71 3.91
C LEU A 159 8.05 -7.10 2.61
N PRO A 160 8.18 -8.33 2.07
CA PRO A 160 7.41 -8.73 0.88
C PRO A 160 5.89 -8.73 1.13
N VAL A 161 5.46 -9.14 2.33
CA VAL A 161 4.04 -9.09 2.74
C VAL A 161 3.56 -7.64 2.81
N GLY A 162 4.38 -6.72 3.34
CA GLY A 162 4.09 -5.29 3.37
C GLY A 162 3.83 -4.73 1.97
N ALA A 163 4.67 -5.07 0.98
CA ALA A 163 4.50 -4.66 -0.41
C ALA A 163 3.15 -5.14 -0.98
N MET A 164 2.81 -6.42 -0.80
CA MET A 164 1.53 -6.95 -1.24
C MET A 164 0.34 -6.33 -0.49
N THR A 165 0.44 -6.17 0.84
CA THR A 165 -0.64 -5.64 1.67
C THR A 165 -0.96 -4.20 1.32
N MET A 166 0.05 -3.33 1.15
CA MET A 166 -0.17 -1.93 0.81
C MET A 166 -0.74 -1.76 -0.60
N THR A 167 -0.29 -2.57 -1.55
CA THR A 167 -0.84 -2.60 -2.90
C THR A 167 -2.29 -3.08 -2.91
N TYR A 168 -2.58 -4.15 -2.18
CA TYR A 168 -3.94 -4.69 -2.01
C TYR A 168 -4.87 -3.67 -1.32
N GLU A 169 -4.43 -3.05 -0.21
CA GLU A 169 -5.21 -2.03 0.51
C GLU A 169 -5.55 -0.85 -0.40
N CYS A 170 -4.58 -0.37 -1.17
CA CYS A 170 -4.77 0.74 -2.09
C CYS A 170 -5.80 0.40 -3.18
N GLY A 171 -5.68 -0.78 -3.81
CA GLY A 171 -6.64 -1.26 -4.81
C GLY A 171 -8.05 -1.42 -4.24
N MET A 172 -8.16 -1.99 -3.03
CA MET A 172 -9.44 -2.12 -2.32
C MET A 172 -10.06 -0.76 -2.00
N ARG A 173 -9.29 0.25 -1.63
CA ARG A 173 -9.77 1.62 -1.38
C ARG A 173 -10.30 2.27 -2.65
N PHE A 174 -9.63 2.10 -3.79
CA PHE A 174 -10.14 2.57 -5.08
C PHE A 174 -11.45 1.89 -5.47
N LEU A 175 -11.58 0.57 -5.23
CA LEU A 175 -12.80 -0.16 -5.50
C LEU A 175 -13.94 0.27 -4.57
N THR A 176 -13.65 0.50 -3.30
CA THR A 176 -14.63 1.02 -2.33
C THR A 176 -15.19 2.36 -2.79
N ASP A 177 -14.31 3.31 -3.13
CA ASP A 177 -14.70 4.63 -3.60
C ASP A 177 -15.50 4.57 -4.92
N TYR A 178 -15.13 3.68 -5.84
CA TYR A 178 -15.89 3.42 -7.05
C TYR A 178 -17.32 2.94 -6.74
N LEU A 179 -17.47 2.01 -5.81
CA LEU A 179 -18.79 1.49 -5.38
C LEU A 179 -19.62 2.56 -4.67
N GLU A 180 -18.98 3.48 -3.96
CA GLU A 180 -19.63 4.59 -3.25
C GLU A 180 -19.88 5.82 -4.13
N GLY A 181 -19.45 5.86 -5.40
CA GLY A 181 -19.75 6.92 -6.36
C GLY A 181 -18.59 7.90 -6.64
N ASP A 182 -17.36 7.50 -6.38
CA ASP A 182 -16.14 8.29 -6.69
C ASP A 182 -16.07 9.63 -5.94
N HIS A 183 -16.28 9.62 -4.63
CA HIS A 183 -16.34 10.84 -3.80
C HIS A 183 -15.06 11.17 -3.05
N TYR A 184 -14.21 10.17 -2.80
CA TYR A 184 -13.01 10.32 -1.98
C TYR A 184 -11.77 10.71 -2.81
N PHE A 185 -11.48 9.94 -3.86
CA PHE A 185 -10.35 10.20 -4.73
C PHE A 185 -10.74 11.11 -5.88
N LYS A 186 -9.87 12.08 -6.20
CA LYS A 186 -10.08 12.93 -7.36
C LYS A 186 -10.01 12.10 -8.64
N ILE A 187 -11.08 12.06 -9.40
CA ILE A 187 -11.16 11.40 -10.70
C ILE A 187 -11.04 12.42 -11.83
N HIS A 188 -10.51 12.02 -12.98
CA HIS A 188 -10.38 12.83 -14.19
C HIS A 188 -11.21 12.29 -15.36
N ARG A 189 -11.80 11.11 -15.22
CA ARG A 189 -12.64 10.42 -16.19
C ARG A 189 -13.54 9.41 -15.50
N GLU A 190 -14.59 8.98 -16.18
CA GLU A 190 -15.42 7.87 -15.72
C GLU A 190 -14.58 6.59 -15.61
N GLY A 191 -14.81 5.78 -14.58
CA GLY A 191 -14.09 4.54 -14.34
C GLY A 191 -12.65 4.69 -13.88
N HIS A 192 -12.17 5.92 -13.59
CA HIS A 192 -10.77 6.17 -13.21
C HIS A 192 -10.34 5.36 -11.98
N ASN A 193 -11.18 5.30 -10.93
CA ASN A 193 -10.88 4.49 -9.74
C ASN A 193 -10.92 2.99 -10.04
N LEU A 194 -11.72 2.55 -10.99
CA LEU A 194 -11.75 1.14 -11.41
C LEU A 194 -10.45 0.74 -12.13
N ASP A 195 -9.93 1.61 -13.02
CA ASP A 195 -8.64 1.37 -13.66
C ASP A 195 -7.51 1.34 -12.62
N ARG A 196 -7.49 2.27 -11.67
CA ARG A 196 -6.55 2.27 -10.54
C ARG A 196 -6.64 0.98 -9.72
N CYS A 197 -7.84 0.54 -9.39
CA CYS A 197 -8.08 -0.72 -8.69
C CYS A 197 -7.47 -1.90 -9.45
N ARG A 198 -7.76 -2.02 -10.73
CA ARG A 198 -7.27 -3.11 -11.60
C ARG A 198 -5.75 -3.13 -11.72
N THR A 199 -5.14 -1.96 -11.82
CA THR A 199 -3.69 -1.80 -11.82
C THR A 199 -3.08 -2.34 -10.53
N GLN A 200 -3.62 -1.96 -9.37
CA GLN A 200 -3.12 -2.46 -8.09
C GLN A 200 -3.32 -3.99 -7.96
N PHE A 201 -4.46 -4.52 -8.35
CA PHE A 201 -4.71 -5.96 -8.27
C PHE A 201 -3.84 -6.76 -9.23
N LYS A 202 -3.55 -6.22 -10.42
CA LYS A 202 -2.57 -6.81 -11.34
C LYS A 202 -1.17 -6.85 -10.71
N LEU A 203 -0.78 -5.77 -10.02
CA LEU A 203 0.50 -5.69 -9.34
C LEU A 203 0.60 -6.70 -8.17
N VAL A 204 -0.49 -6.90 -7.39
CA VAL A 204 -0.53 -7.94 -6.35
C VAL A 204 -0.34 -9.33 -6.95
N LYS A 205 -1.06 -9.67 -8.03
CA LYS A 205 -0.90 -10.97 -8.72
C LYS A 205 0.55 -11.19 -9.17
N ASP A 206 1.16 -10.18 -9.74
CA ASP A 206 2.54 -10.25 -10.21
C ASP A 206 3.53 -10.44 -9.06
N MET A 207 3.30 -9.80 -7.90
CA MET A 207 4.08 -10.03 -6.68
C MET A 207 3.89 -11.44 -6.12
N GLU A 208 2.66 -11.99 -6.17
CA GLU A 208 2.39 -13.38 -5.78
C GLU A 208 3.19 -14.38 -6.64
N GLU A 209 3.24 -14.16 -7.96
CA GLU A 209 4.03 -14.96 -8.89
C GLU A 209 5.54 -14.86 -8.62
N LYS A 210 6.01 -13.69 -8.18
CA LYS A 210 7.42 -13.38 -7.88
C LYS A 210 7.79 -13.56 -6.40
N TRP A 211 6.92 -14.17 -5.62
CA TRP A 211 7.08 -14.32 -4.16
C TRP A 211 8.46 -14.83 -3.72
N ASN A 212 8.94 -15.90 -4.35
CA ASN A 212 10.23 -16.49 -3.99
C ASN A 212 11.39 -15.51 -4.26
N GLN A 213 11.34 -14.84 -5.42
CA GLN A 213 12.38 -13.86 -5.80
C GLN A 213 12.39 -12.65 -4.84
N MET A 214 11.22 -12.16 -4.42
CA MET A 214 11.14 -11.08 -3.43
C MET A 214 11.78 -11.48 -2.09
N ASN A 215 11.52 -12.70 -1.61
CA ASN A 215 12.12 -13.21 -0.38
C ASN A 215 13.64 -13.41 -0.52
N GLU A 216 14.13 -13.92 -1.64
CA GLU A 216 15.56 -14.06 -1.92
C GLU A 216 16.26 -12.69 -1.89
N ILE A 217 15.63 -11.67 -2.47
CA ILE A 217 16.17 -10.29 -2.44
C ILE A 217 16.24 -9.76 -1.00
N VAL A 218 15.18 -9.89 -0.20
CA VAL A 218 15.21 -9.43 1.19
C VAL A 218 16.32 -10.15 1.98
N ASN A 219 16.43 -11.46 1.83
CA ASN A 219 17.46 -12.26 2.51
C ASN A 219 18.90 -11.88 2.13
N LYS A 220 19.11 -11.29 0.96
CA LYS A 220 20.41 -10.80 0.51
C LYS A 220 20.91 -9.59 1.31
N TYR A 221 20.00 -8.78 1.84
CA TYR A 221 20.28 -7.52 2.54
C TYR A 221 20.03 -7.58 4.06
N ARG A 222 19.70 -8.74 4.56
CA ARG A 222 19.46 -9.05 5.98
C ARG A 222 20.72 -8.95 6.83
#